data_48cc4ee272cfb50b441ce8cd184b0783
#
_entry.id   48cc4ee272cfb50b441ce8cd184b0783
#
_cell.length_a   1.000
_cell.length_b   1.000
_cell.length_c   1.000
_cell.angle_alpha   90.00
_cell.angle_beta   90.00
_cell.angle_gamma   90.00
#
_symmetry.space_group_name_H-M   'P 1'
#
loop_
_entity.id
_entity.type
_entity.pdbx_description
1 polymer ?
#
loop_
_entity_poly.entity_id
_entity_poly.type
_entity_poly.pdbx_seq_one_letter_code
_entity_poly.pdbx_strand_id
1 'polypeptide(L)'
;MSSRQVLLDQLALLRMSAFRQGLEAQFASPEYDALSFEERLTLLVEQEVVQRDNNRVQRRILQARFQQTALVQDIDFSTQRGLQRSQVLQLAQTTWIIKALNLIVLGPTGAGKTFIASALGRAACEQNLIVRYYRLPILFQEIKIAQLEGEYFRLIKSL
;
A
#
# COMPACT_ATOMS: atom_id res chain seq x y z
N MET A 1 19.75 -28.64 -20.76
CA MET A 1 19.07 -27.37 -20.44
C MET A 1 19.97 -26.22 -20.84
N SER A 2 19.43 -25.20 -21.50
CA SER A 2 20.22 -24.01 -21.85
C SER A 2 20.64 -23.27 -20.58
N SER A 3 21.84 -22.70 -20.53
CA SER A 3 22.32 -21.86 -19.43
C SER A 3 21.32 -20.73 -19.10
N ARG A 4 20.65 -20.19 -20.13
CA ARG A 4 19.58 -19.19 -19.99
C ARG A 4 18.39 -19.73 -19.20
N GLN A 5 17.93 -20.95 -19.46
CA GLN A 5 16.81 -21.54 -18.74
C GLN A 5 17.13 -21.76 -17.26
N VAL A 6 18.33 -22.26 -16.97
CA VAL A 6 18.78 -22.46 -15.58
C VAL A 6 18.76 -21.13 -14.81
N LEU A 7 19.24 -20.04 -15.43
CA LEU A 7 19.22 -18.71 -14.82
C LEU A 7 17.79 -18.23 -14.51
N LEU A 8 16.87 -18.37 -15.47
CA LEU A 8 15.47 -17.98 -15.29
C LEU A 8 14.78 -18.79 -14.18
N ASP A 9 15.09 -20.07 -14.06
CA ASP A 9 14.54 -20.94 -13.01
C ASP A 9 15.11 -20.54 -11.63
N GLN A 10 16.39 -20.18 -11.54
CA GLN A 10 16.99 -19.68 -10.29
C GLN A 10 16.36 -18.34 -9.86
N LEU A 11 16.11 -17.42 -10.79
CA LEU A 11 15.41 -16.16 -10.49
C LEU A 11 13.99 -16.40 -9.99
N ALA A 12 13.29 -17.39 -10.51
CA ALA A 12 11.97 -17.80 -10.02
C ALA A 12 12.03 -18.33 -8.58
N LEU A 13 13.02 -19.17 -8.26
CA LEU A 13 13.24 -19.65 -6.89
C LEU A 13 13.55 -18.52 -5.90
N LEU A 14 14.32 -17.51 -6.34
CA LEU A 14 14.61 -16.31 -5.56
C LEU A 14 13.41 -15.32 -5.48
N ARG A 15 12.29 -15.64 -6.13
CA ARG A 15 11.10 -14.78 -6.20
C ARG A 15 11.40 -13.38 -6.79
N MET A 16 12.29 -13.34 -7.77
CA MET A 16 12.66 -12.13 -8.51
C MET A 16 11.88 -12.07 -9.83
N SER A 17 10.56 -11.89 -9.73
CA SER A 17 9.65 -12.02 -10.87
C SER A 17 9.82 -10.91 -11.91
N ALA A 18 9.96 -9.66 -11.46
CA ALA A 18 10.14 -8.52 -12.35
C ALA A 18 11.54 -8.55 -13.03
N PHE A 19 12.56 -8.90 -12.28
CA PHE A 19 13.91 -9.10 -12.82
C PHE A 19 13.90 -10.18 -13.89
N ARG A 20 13.27 -11.33 -13.64
CA ARG A 20 13.14 -12.42 -14.59
C ARG A 20 12.43 -11.96 -15.88
N GLN A 21 11.29 -11.29 -15.77
CA GLN A 21 10.55 -10.76 -16.92
C GLN A 21 11.35 -9.75 -17.72
N GLY A 22 12.04 -8.83 -17.04
CA GLY A 22 12.94 -7.88 -17.68
C GLY A 22 14.09 -8.57 -18.42
N LEU A 23 14.67 -9.61 -17.82
CA LEU A 23 15.74 -10.38 -18.45
C LEU A 23 15.26 -11.15 -19.68
N GLU A 24 14.06 -11.75 -19.63
CA GLU A 24 13.41 -12.39 -20.79
C GLU A 24 13.20 -11.36 -21.92
N ALA A 25 12.74 -10.15 -21.60
CA ALA A 25 12.58 -9.06 -22.56
C ALA A 25 13.91 -8.62 -23.17
N GLN A 26 14.98 -8.48 -22.36
CA GLN A 26 16.32 -8.16 -22.86
C GLN A 26 16.88 -9.25 -23.79
N PHE A 27 16.54 -10.50 -23.55
CA PHE A 27 16.92 -11.59 -24.45
C PHE A 27 16.16 -11.61 -25.77
N ALA A 28 14.98 -11.05 -25.81
CA ALA A 28 14.09 -11.06 -26.96
C ALA A 28 14.23 -9.83 -27.87
N SER A 29 14.77 -8.72 -27.36
CA SER A 29 14.87 -7.47 -28.12
C SER A 29 16.33 -7.03 -28.34
N PRO A 30 16.74 -6.80 -29.60
CA PRO A 30 18.08 -6.29 -29.92
C PRO A 30 18.31 -4.84 -29.46
N GLU A 31 17.27 -4.11 -29.05
CA GLU A 31 17.41 -2.74 -28.54
C GLU A 31 18.35 -2.66 -27.32
N TYR A 32 18.42 -3.73 -26.56
CA TYR A 32 19.30 -3.79 -25.38
C TYR A 32 20.78 -4.07 -25.73
N ASP A 33 21.10 -4.44 -26.97
CA ASP A 33 22.46 -4.73 -27.37
C ASP A 33 23.36 -3.47 -27.42
N ALA A 34 22.74 -2.29 -27.54
CA ALA A 34 23.44 -1.00 -27.50
C ALA A 34 23.83 -0.58 -26.05
N LEU A 35 23.25 -1.21 -25.03
CA LEU A 35 23.50 -0.88 -23.63
C LEU A 35 24.66 -1.73 -23.08
N SER A 36 25.46 -1.14 -22.19
CA SER A 36 26.47 -1.85 -21.44
C SER A 36 25.85 -2.90 -20.49
N PHE A 37 26.64 -3.84 -20.02
CA PHE A 37 26.18 -4.82 -19.05
C PHE A 37 25.65 -4.16 -17.77
N GLU A 38 26.33 -3.13 -17.27
CA GLU A 38 25.96 -2.40 -16.06
C GLU A 38 24.61 -1.68 -16.22
N GLU A 39 24.37 -1.04 -17.37
CA GLU A 39 23.09 -0.39 -17.66
C GLU A 39 21.95 -1.40 -17.70
N ARG A 40 22.15 -2.51 -18.39
CA ARG A 40 21.16 -3.59 -18.48
C ARG A 40 20.84 -4.19 -17.12
N LEU A 41 21.86 -4.42 -16.30
CA LEU A 41 21.69 -4.94 -14.95
C LEU A 41 20.97 -3.95 -14.05
N THR A 42 21.31 -2.66 -14.13
CA THR A 42 20.66 -1.59 -13.38
C THR A 42 19.16 -1.55 -13.67
N LEU A 43 18.75 -1.60 -14.94
CA LEU A 43 17.34 -1.64 -15.32
C LEU A 43 16.60 -2.84 -14.69
N LEU A 44 17.22 -4.01 -14.66
CA LEU A 44 16.62 -5.22 -14.08
C LEU A 44 16.45 -5.11 -12.56
N VAL A 45 17.45 -4.57 -11.88
CA VAL A 45 17.42 -4.36 -10.42
C VAL A 45 16.35 -3.32 -10.06
N GLU A 46 16.28 -2.19 -10.78
CA GLU A 46 15.29 -1.15 -10.57
C GLU A 46 13.86 -1.69 -10.75
N GLN A 47 13.60 -2.47 -11.79
CA GLN A 47 12.30 -3.10 -12.01
C GLN A 47 11.90 -3.98 -10.82
N GLU A 48 12.81 -4.79 -10.31
CA GLU A 48 12.54 -5.67 -9.16
C GLU A 48 12.29 -4.87 -7.88
N VAL A 49 13.06 -3.80 -7.62
CA VAL A 49 12.87 -2.92 -6.47
C VAL A 49 11.48 -2.26 -6.52
N VAL A 50 11.11 -1.66 -7.65
CA VAL A 50 9.81 -1.02 -7.85
C VAL A 50 8.67 -2.03 -7.66
N GLN A 51 8.81 -3.24 -8.23
CA GLN A 51 7.79 -4.28 -8.08
C GLN A 51 7.63 -4.73 -6.63
N ARG A 52 8.72 -4.89 -5.90
CA ARG A 52 8.67 -5.25 -4.46
C ARG A 52 8.01 -4.18 -3.62
N ASP A 53 8.31 -2.91 -3.88
CA ASP A 53 7.70 -1.80 -3.17
C ASP A 53 6.19 -1.71 -3.47
N ASN A 54 5.79 -1.83 -4.73
CA ASN A 54 4.39 -1.90 -5.12
C ASN A 54 3.65 -3.06 -4.43
N ASN A 55 4.23 -4.25 -4.42
CA ASN A 55 3.65 -5.42 -3.75
C ASN A 55 3.54 -5.21 -2.23
N ARG A 56 4.50 -4.50 -1.62
CA ARG A 56 4.47 -4.15 -0.20
C ARG A 56 3.32 -3.21 0.11
N VAL A 57 3.15 -2.16 -0.68
CA VAL A 57 2.04 -1.20 -0.56
C VAL A 57 0.70 -1.91 -0.73
N GLN A 58 0.54 -2.72 -1.78
CA GLN A 58 -0.71 -3.45 -2.01
C GLN A 58 -1.07 -4.37 -0.86
N ARG A 59 -0.10 -5.09 -0.29
CA ARG A 59 -0.35 -5.94 0.90
C ARG A 59 -0.81 -5.12 2.10
N ARG A 60 -0.24 -3.94 2.34
CA ARG A 60 -0.67 -3.05 3.42
C ARG A 60 -2.10 -2.56 3.23
N ILE A 61 -2.45 -2.14 2.00
CA ILE A 61 -3.81 -1.71 1.66
C ILE A 61 -4.81 -2.84 1.91
N LEU A 62 -4.49 -4.08 1.50
CA LEU A 62 -5.35 -5.24 1.76
C LEU A 62 -5.48 -5.54 3.26
N GLN A 63 -4.37 -5.47 4.01
CA GLN A 63 -4.36 -5.71 5.46
C GLN A 63 -5.11 -4.62 6.24
N ALA A 64 -5.16 -3.40 5.73
CA ALA A 64 -5.88 -2.30 6.34
C ALA A 64 -7.40 -2.53 6.38
N ARG A 65 -7.95 -3.35 5.48
CA ARG A 65 -9.38 -3.70 5.40
C ARG A 65 -10.29 -2.48 5.27
N PHE A 66 -9.90 -1.52 4.43
CA PHE A 66 -10.74 -0.35 4.16
C PHE A 66 -12.12 -0.76 3.65
N GLN A 67 -13.15 -0.05 4.07
CA GLN A 67 -14.53 -0.31 3.65
C GLN A 67 -14.75 -0.02 2.15
N GLN A 68 -13.95 0.90 1.60
CA GLN A 68 -14.05 1.32 0.20
C GLN A 68 -12.68 1.71 -0.33
N THR A 69 -12.50 1.56 -1.63
CA THR A 69 -11.33 2.10 -2.33
C THR A 69 -11.50 3.62 -2.43
N ALA A 70 -10.53 4.36 -1.92
CA ALA A 70 -10.52 5.81 -1.96
C ALA A 70 -9.09 6.31 -2.20
N LEU A 71 -8.95 7.30 -3.07
CA LEU A 71 -7.71 8.00 -3.33
C LEU A 71 -7.85 9.46 -2.95
N VAL A 72 -6.77 10.08 -2.50
CA VAL A 72 -6.77 11.52 -2.17
C VAL A 72 -7.11 12.37 -3.40
N GLN A 73 -6.69 11.94 -4.58
CA GLN A 73 -6.98 12.61 -5.86
C GLN A 73 -8.46 12.56 -6.27
N ASP A 74 -9.22 11.56 -5.77
CA ASP A 74 -10.64 11.37 -6.09
C ASP A 74 -11.55 12.16 -5.15
N ILE A 75 -11.00 12.91 -4.20
CA ILE A 75 -11.78 13.75 -3.29
C ILE A 75 -12.33 14.95 -4.07
N ASP A 76 -13.66 15.05 -4.11
CA ASP A 76 -14.34 16.18 -4.70
C ASP A 76 -14.30 17.41 -3.78
N PHE A 77 -13.61 18.45 -4.21
CA PHE A 77 -13.51 19.74 -3.53
C PHE A 77 -14.46 20.80 -4.10
N SER A 78 -15.23 20.50 -5.14
CA SER A 78 -16.15 21.46 -5.79
C SER A 78 -17.35 21.79 -4.92
N THR A 79 -17.73 20.87 -4.05
CA THR A 79 -18.86 21.06 -3.11
C THR A 79 -18.39 21.81 -1.87
N GLN A 80 -19.07 22.88 -1.47
CA GLN A 80 -18.77 23.65 -0.26
C GLN A 80 -19.05 22.81 1.01
N ARG A 81 -18.10 21.97 1.38
CA ARG A 81 -18.15 21.12 2.59
C ARG A 81 -17.22 21.60 3.70
N GLY A 82 -16.65 22.81 3.58
CA GLY A 82 -15.65 23.32 4.52
C GLY A 82 -14.29 22.58 4.46
N LEU A 83 -14.06 21.74 3.44
CA LEU A 83 -12.85 20.99 3.26
C LEU A 83 -11.93 21.68 2.24
N GLN A 84 -10.76 22.10 2.67
CA GLN A 84 -9.78 22.73 1.78
C GLN A 84 -8.83 21.67 1.21
N ARG A 85 -8.59 21.75 -0.11
CA ARG A 85 -7.67 20.84 -0.81
C ARG A 85 -6.26 20.85 -0.21
N SER A 86 -5.74 22.03 0.14
CA SER A 86 -4.42 22.19 0.75
C SER A 86 -4.30 21.44 2.08
N GLN A 87 -5.34 21.49 2.92
CA GLN A 87 -5.37 20.76 4.19
C GLN A 87 -5.33 19.25 3.97
N VAL A 88 -6.12 18.72 3.03
CA VAL A 88 -6.13 17.29 2.73
C VAL A 88 -4.79 16.83 2.19
N LEU A 89 -4.18 17.59 1.28
CA LEU A 89 -2.85 17.27 0.76
C LEU A 89 -1.78 17.28 1.85
N GLN A 90 -1.86 18.24 2.79
CA GLN A 90 -0.97 18.27 3.95
C GLN A 90 -1.17 17.06 4.88
N LEU A 91 -2.42 16.67 5.13
CA LEU A 91 -2.73 15.47 5.92
C LEU A 91 -2.26 14.19 5.25
N ALA A 92 -2.33 14.12 3.92
CA ALA A 92 -1.85 12.98 3.13
C ALA A 92 -0.32 12.80 3.20
N GLN A 93 0.45 13.83 3.59
CA GLN A 93 1.90 13.72 3.86
C GLN A 93 2.22 12.94 5.16
N THR A 94 1.21 12.56 5.94
CA THR A 94 1.31 11.72 7.16
C THR A 94 2.23 12.24 8.27
N THR A 95 2.73 13.46 8.19
CA THR A 95 3.61 14.06 9.21
C THR A 95 2.97 14.14 10.59
N TRP A 96 1.64 14.26 10.64
CA TRP A 96 0.86 14.24 11.88
C TRP A 96 0.90 12.87 12.57
N ILE A 97 0.98 11.77 11.81
CA ILE A 97 1.14 10.40 12.34
C ILE A 97 2.51 10.25 12.98
N ILE A 98 3.56 10.70 12.30
CA ILE A 98 4.95 10.66 12.81
C ILE A 98 5.08 11.48 14.11
N LYS A 99 4.33 12.58 14.22
CA LYS A 99 4.26 13.41 15.41
C LYS A 99 3.33 12.88 16.50
N ALA A 100 2.76 11.67 16.31
CA ALA A 100 1.80 11.05 17.23
C ALA A 100 0.57 11.93 17.53
N LEU A 101 0.10 12.70 16.54
CA LEU A 101 -1.11 13.51 16.65
C LEU A 101 -2.33 12.73 16.22
N ASN A 102 -3.48 13.05 16.80
CA ASN A 102 -4.76 12.47 16.42
C ASN A 102 -5.47 13.36 15.39
N LEU A 103 -6.17 12.73 14.44
CA LEU A 103 -7.04 13.40 13.49
C LEU A 103 -8.50 13.00 13.76
N ILE A 104 -9.36 13.98 13.99
CA ILE A 104 -10.80 13.76 14.16
C ILE A 104 -11.51 14.40 12.96
N VAL A 105 -12.33 13.60 12.25
CA VAL A 105 -13.12 14.05 11.10
C VAL A 105 -14.59 14.13 11.50
N LEU A 106 -15.13 15.34 11.58
CA LEU A 106 -16.50 15.62 11.96
C LEU A 106 -17.34 16.08 10.77
N GLY A 107 -18.64 15.79 10.80
CA GLY A 107 -19.56 16.21 9.76
C GLY A 107 -20.86 15.39 9.74
N PRO A 108 -21.89 15.83 9.01
CA PRO A 108 -23.17 15.12 8.89
C PRO A 108 -23.01 13.76 8.19
N THR A 109 -24.03 12.91 8.31
CA THR A 109 -24.10 11.64 7.58
C THR A 109 -24.08 11.92 6.08
N GLY A 110 -23.35 11.10 5.31
CA GLY A 110 -23.22 11.27 3.86
C GLY A 110 -22.16 12.31 3.41
N ALA A 111 -21.52 13.06 4.32
CA ALA A 111 -20.53 14.08 3.98
C ALA A 111 -19.19 13.54 3.45
N GLY A 112 -19.03 12.23 3.31
CA GLY A 112 -17.78 11.62 2.78
C GLY A 112 -16.69 11.37 3.82
N LYS A 113 -16.99 11.42 5.14
CA LYS A 113 -16.00 11.20 6.22
C LYS A 113 -15.21 9.88 6.04
N THR A 114 -15.94 8.79 5.79
CA THR A 114 -15.33 7.46 5.57
C THR A 114 -14.44 7.44 4.34
N PHE A 115 -14.84 8.15 3.28
CA PHE A 115 -14.03 8.27 2.07
C PHE A 115 -12.70 8.96 2.36
N ILE A 116 -12.76 10.11 3.04
CA ILE A 116 -11.56 10.87 3.44
C ILE A 116 -10.66 10.03 4.35
N ALA A 117 -11.23 9.37 5.37
CA ALA A 117 -10.46 8.51 6.27
C ALA A 117 -9.77 7.35 5.51
N SER A 118 -10.47 6.71 4.57
CA SER A 118 -9.91 5.64 3.73
C SER A 118 -8.82 6.17 2.79
N ALA A 119 -9.01 7.35 2.18
CA ALA A 119 -8.03 7.97 1.30
C ALA A 119 -6.74 8.35 2.05
N LEU A 120 -6.85 8.95 3.23
CA LEU A 120 -5.69 9.26 4.08
C LEU A 120 -5.00 8.01 4.60
N GLY A 121 -5.77 6.98 4.99
CA GLY A 121 -5.22 5.69 5.40
C GLY A 121 -4.46 5.01 4.26
N ARG A 122 -4.97 5.08 3.03
CA ARG A 122 -4.27 4.57 1.85
C ARG A 122 -2.98 5.35 1.59
N ALA A 123 -3.00 6.68 1.65
CA ALA A 123 -1.80 7.51 1.53
C ALA A 123 -0.74 7.14 2.58
N ALA A 124 -1.16 6.79 3.80
CA ALA A 124 -0.27 6.29 4.84
C ALA A 124 0.35 4.92 4.48
N CYS A 125 -0.43 3.99 3.89
CA CYS A 125 0.10 2.72 3.37
C CYS A 125 1.16 2.93 2.29
N GLU A 126 0.94 3.88 1.38
CA GLU A 126 1.87 4.27 0.31
C GLU A 126 3.18 4.83 0.86
N GLN A 127 3.15 5.47 2.03
CA GLN A 127 4.32 5.93 2.77
C GLN A 127 4.90 4.88 3.74
N ASN A 128 4.61 3.61 3.50
CA ASN A 128 5.14 2.49 4.27
C ASN A 128 4.64 2.38 5.71
N LEU A 129 3.56 3.08 6.10
CA LEU A 129 2.93 2.92 7.40
C LEU A 129 1.96 1.73 7.41
N ILE A 130 1.83 1.09 8.56
CA ILE A 130 0.83 0.03 8.77
C ILE A 130 -0.46 0.70 9.22
N VAL A 131 -1.54 0.44 8.50
CA VAL A 131 -2.87 1.00 8.79
C VAL A 131 -3.85 -0.12 9.06
N ARG A 132 -4.75 0.10 10.00
CA ARG A 132 -5.90 -0.78 10.27
C ARG A 132 -7.17 0.06 10.35
N TYR A 133 -8.18 -0.34 9.61
CA TYR A 133 -9.48 0.30 9.61
C TYR A 133 -10.46 -0.54 10.42
N TYR A 134 -11.12 0.11 11.38
CA TYR A 134 -12.14 -0.53 12.21
C TYR A 134 -13.44 0.27 12.21
N ARG A 135 -14.55 -0.46 12.16
CA ARG A 135 -15.85 0.08 12.52
C ARG A 135 -16.09 -0.22 13.98
N LEU A 136 -16.24 0.80 14.82
CA LEU A 136 -16.37 0.63 16.26
C LEU A 136 -17.44 -0.41 16.70
N PRO A 137 -18.64 -0.45 16.10
CA PRO A 137 -19.63 -1.47 16.51
C PRO A 137 -19.11 -2.91 16.25
N ILE A 138 -18.41 -3.12 15.15
CA ILE A 138 -17.85 -4.44 14.82
C ILE A 138 -16.67 -4.76 15.75
N LEU A 139 -15.78 -3.81 15.97
CA LEU A 139 -14.64 -3.98 16.87
C LEU A 139 -15.12 -4.33 18.31
N PHE A 140 -16.16 -3.68 18.80
CA PHE A 140 -16.71 -4.02 20.12
C PHE A 140 -17.30 -5.44 20.17
N GLN A 141 -17.92 -5.92 19.09
CA GLN A 141 -18.39 -7.29 19.01
C GLN A 141 -17.21 -8.29 19.01
N GLU A 142 -16.17 -8.01 18.21
CA GLU A 142 -14.94 -8.83 18.18
C GLU A 142 -14.28 -8.90 19.56
N ILE A 143 -14.15 -7.76 20.25
CA ILE A 143 -13.61 -7.71 21.62
C ILE A 143 -14.43 -8.57 22.57
N LYS A 144 -15.76 -8.47 22.51
CA LYS A 144 -16.65 -9.24 23.36
C LYS A 144 -16.54 -10.75 23.13
N ILE A 145 -16.46 -11.15 21.86
CA ILE A 145 -16.24 -12.57 21.49
C ILE A 145 -14.88 -13.04 22.01
N ALA A 146 -13.82 -12.28 21.75
CA ALA A 146 -12.47 -12.62 22.20
C ALA A 146 -12.36 -12.72 23.72
N GLN A 147 -13.14 -11.94 24.50
CA GLN A 147 -13.22 -12.08 25.95
C GLN A 147 -13.87 -13.40 26.36
N LEU A 148 -14.94 -13.83 25.67
CA LEU A 148 -15.62 -15.09 25.95
C LEU A 148 -14.75 -16.32 25.60
N GLU A 149 -13.94 -16.22 24.54
CA GLU A 149 -13.06 -17.27 24.05
C GLU A 149 -11.68 -17.29 24.75
N GLY A 150 -11.38 -16.32 25.63
CA GLY A 150 -10.07 -16.20 26.29
C GLY A 150 -8.95 -15.63 25.38
N GLU A 151 -9.31 -15.13 24.20
CA GLU A 151 -8.40 -14.60 23.16
C GLU A 151 -8.17 -13.07 23.26
N TYR A 152 -8.68 -12.43 24.32
CA TYR A 152 -8.67 -10.96 24.46
C TYR A 152 -7.27 -10.36 24.29
N PHE A 153 -6.27 -10.88 24.99
CA PHE A 153 -4.90 -10.35 24.92
C PHE A 153 -4.27 -10.51 23.54
N ARG A 154 -4.64 -11.57 22.81
CA ARG A 154 -4.18 -11.81 21.46
C ARG A 154 -4.77 -10.79 20.50
N LEU A 155 -6.08 -10.51 20.63
CA LEU A 155 -6.75 -9.49 19.84
C LEU A 155 -6.13 -8.12 20.08
N ILE A 156 -5.99 -7.68 21.35
CA ILE A 156 -5.40 -6.36 21.68
C ILE A 156 -4.00 -6.20 21.12
N LYS A 157 -3.16 -7.24 21.14
CA LYS A 157 -1.83 -7.19 20.54
C LYS A 157 -1.85 -7.08 19.00
N SER A 158 -2.96 -7.46 18.38
CA SER A 158 -3.11 -7.40 16.92
C SER A 158 -3.71 -6.07 16.43
N LEU A 159 -4.27 -5.25 17.33
CA LEU A 159 -4.79 -3.91 17.04
C LEU A 159 -3.66 -2.90 16.90
#